data_9b318b4523c27872da377e41b04ff78c
#
_entry.id   9b318b4523c27872da377e41b04ff78c
#
_cell.length_a   1.000
_cell.length_b   1.000
_cell.length_c   1.000
_cell.angle_alpha   90.00
_cell.angle_beta   90.00
_cell.angle_gamma   90.00
#
_symmetry.space_group_name_H-M   'P 1'
#
loop_
_entity.id
_entity.type
_entity.pdbx_description
1 polymer ?
#
loop_
_entity_poly.entity_id
_entity_poly.type
_entity_poly.pdbx_seq_one_letter_code
_entity_poly.pdbx_strand_id
1 'polypeptide(L)'
;MSEIVLSGQITAVLPAQQGVSQRTGQPWVSQEFVLCHEPGQYPKSVCFRVFGQDKIQQMNIQMGEYISAHLNIDCRQGQKGYFNSIDCWKVEREGQQQVQQPQYQQQPAQQQFPPQVNAQGQPVQQPAPGAAPFPPQQPAQQQQAQDGKLPF
;
A
#
# COMPACT_ATOMS: atom_id res chain seq x y z
N MET A 1 -1.67 -30.26 7.90
CA MET A 1 -2.57 -29.13 7.95
C MET A 1 -2.87 -28.73 6.56
N SER A 2 -4.09 -28.45 6.30
CA SER A 2 -4.47 -28.04 4.95
C SER A 2 -4.26 -26.58 4.84
N GLU A 3 -3.40 -26.16 3.95
CA GLU A 3 -3.17 -24.76 3.72
C GLU A 3 -4.04 -24.30 2.59
N ILE A 4 -4.70 -23.22 2.76
CA ILE A 4 -5.54 -22.63 1.74
C ILE A 4 -4.92 -21.32 1.33
N VAL A 5 -4.62 -21.19 0.06
CA VAL A 5 -4.03 -19.96 -0.46
C VAL A 5 -5.01 -19.38 -1.46
N LEU A 6 -5.41 -18.14 -1.26
CA LEU A 6 -6.27 -17.45 -2.20
C LEU A 6 -5.57 -16.17 -2.65
N SER A 7 -5.50 -15.99 -3.94
CA SER A 7 -4.88 -14.80 -4.52
C SER A 7 -5.96 -13.89 -5.06
N GLY A 8 -5.82 -12.64 -4.88
CA GLY A 8 -6.80 -11.69 -5.37
C GLY A 8 -6.52 -10.27 -4.91
N GLN A 9 -7.46 -9.42 -5.17
CA GLN A 9 -7.32 -8.01 -4.86
C GLN A 9 -8.08 -7.67 -3.59
N ILE A 10 -7.47 -6.85 -2.74
CA ILE A 10 -8.12 -6.38 -1.53
C ILE A 10 -9.13 -5.31 -1.91
N THR A 11 -10.38 -5.59 -1.64
CA THR A 11 -11.46 -4.68 -1.98
C THR A 11 -11.95 -3.88 -0.79
N ALA A 12 -11.63 -4.30 0.42
CA ALA A 12 -11.99 -3.54 1.60
C ALA A 12 -11.03 -3.84 2.75
N VAL A 13 -10.75 -2.82 3.52
CA VAL A 13 -9.95 -2.92 4.73
C VAL A 13 -10.84 -2.40 5.84
N LEU A 14 -11.22 -3.24 6.77
CA LEU A 14 -12.12 -2.84 7.83
C LEU A 14 -11.34 -2.25 9.00
N PRO A 15 -12.00 -1.52 9.85
CA PRO A 15 -11.31 -0.94 11.00
C PRO A 15 -10.81 -2.01 11.94
N ALA A 16 -9.67 -1.77 12.53
CA ALA A 16 -9.11 -2.69 13.49
C ALA A 16 -9.96 -2.72 14.75
N GLN A 17 -10.13 -3.88 15.29
CA GLN A 17 -10.85 -4.07 16.53
C GLN A 17 -9.87 -4.47 17.60
N GLN A 18 -10.11 -4.02 18.79
CA GLN A 18 -9.22 -4.33 19.88
C GLN A 18 -10.03 -4.60 21.13
N GLY A 19 -9.48 -5.33 22.00
CA GLY A 19 -10.13 -5.68 23.24
C GLY A 19 -9.18 -6.36 24.20
N VAL A 20 -9.75 -6.85 25.27
CA VAL A 20 -8.98 -7.59 26.26
C VAL A 20 -9.62 -8.97 26.42
N SER A 21 -8.80 -9.98 26.37
CA SER A 21 -9.27 -11.35 26.50
C SER A 21 -9.77 -11.59 27.91
N GLN A 22 -11.01 -12.00 28.03
CA GLN A 22 -11.54 -12.31 29.34
C GLN A 22 -10.89 -13.51 29.96
N ARG A 23 -10.32 -14.34 29.14
CA ARG A 23 -9.71 -15.54 29.65
C ARG A 23 -8.30 -15.31 30.13
N THR A 24 -7.52 -14.50 29.45
CA THR A 24 -6.12 -14.31 29.78
C THR A 24 -5.80 -12.92 30.27
N GLY A 25 -6.72 -11.97 30.12
CA GLY A 25 -6.46 -10.58 30.47
C GLY A 25 -5.51 -9.87 29.52
N GLN A 26 -5.16 -10.51 28.43
CA GLN A 26 -4.21 -9.92 27.51
C GLN A 26 -4.93 -9.09 26.47
N PRO A 27 -4.37 -7.97 26.09
CA PRO A 27 -4.98 -7.16 25.03
C PRO A 27 -4.81 -7.87 23.70
N TRP A 28 -5.75 -7.70 22.84
CA TRP A 28 -5.71 -8.26 21.50
C TRP A 28 -6.17 -7.23 20.49
N VAL A 29 -5.63 -7.35 19.29
CA VAL A 29 -6.03 -6.51 18.16
C VAL A 29 -6.25 -7.43 17.00
N SER A 30 -7.28 -7.18 16.24
CA SER A 30 -7.53 -7.91 15.00
C SER A 30 -8.07 -6.96 13.96
N GLN A 31 -7.86 -7.28 12.71
CA GLN A 31 -8.38 -6.48 11.61
C GLN A 31 -8.86 -7.40 10.51
N GLU A 32 -9.96 -7.03 9.89
CA GLU A 32 -10.55 -7.84 8.86
C GLU A 32 -10.34 -7.19 7.49
N PHE A 33 -10.17 -8.03 6.50
CA PHE A 33 -9.90 -7.60 5.14
C PHE A 33 -10.77 -8.42 4.20
N VAL A 34 -11.18 -7.83 3.10
CA VAL A 34 -11.97 -8.52 2.09
C VAL A 34 -11.13 -8.67 0.83
N LEU A 35 -10.94 -9.89 0.41
CA LEU A 35 -10.17 -10.24 -0.77
C LEU A 35 -11.10 -10.77 -1.85
N CYS A 36 -11.09 -10.16 -3.01
CA CYS A 36 -11.82 -10.65 -4.14
C CYS A 36 -10.91 -11.60 -4.91
N HIS A 37 -11.19 -12.89 -4.85
CA HIS A 37 -10.33 -13.89 -5.48
C HIS A 37 -10.83 -14.33 -6.85
N GLU A 38 -12.08 -14.08 -7.16
CA GLU A 38 -12.61 -14.32 -8.48
C GLU A 38 -13.36 -13.08 -8.94
N PRO A 39 -12.69 -12.23 -9.71
CA PRO A 39 -13.38 -11.07 -10.26
C PRO A 39 -14.24 -11.48 -11.46
N GLY A 40 -15.25 -10.74 -11.75
CA GLY A 40 -16.10 -11.05 -12.90
C GLY A 40 -17.50 -10.55 -12.70
N GLN A 41 -18.41 -11.13 -13.45
CA GLN A 41 -19.78 -10.71 -13.35
C GLN A 41 -20.36 -11.05 -11.99
N TYR A 42 -19.94 -12.15 -11.40
CA TYR A 42 -20.37 -12.53 -10.08
C TYR A 42 -19.11 -12.71 -9.23
N PRO A 43 -18.59 -11.63 -8.70
CA PRO A 43 -17.31 -11.71 -8.01
C PRO A 43 -17.43 -12.49 -6.71
N LYS A 44 -16.43 -13.27 -6.40
CA LYS A 44 -16.39 -13.99 -5.16
C LYS A 44 -15.30 -13.44 -4.28
N SER A 45 -15.65 -13.20 -3.07
CA SER A 45 -14.75 -12.61 -2.11
C SER A 45 -14.73 -13.39 -0.82
N VAL A 46 -13.65 -13.29 -0.10
CA VAL A 46 -13.51 -13.90 1.20
C VAL A 46 -13.15 -12.81 2.19
N CYS A 47 -13.78 -12.83 3.33
CA CYS A 47 -13.42 -11.95 4.41
C CYS A 47 -12.54 -12.74 5.36
N PHE A 48 -11.35 -12.28 5.62
CA PHE A 48 -10.44 -12.94 6.52
C PHE A 48 -9.92 -11.98 7.57
N ARG A 49 -9.44 -12.52 8.66
CA ARG A 49 -8.97 -11.73 9.77
C ARG A 49 -7.50 -11.94 9.99
N VAL A 50 -6.79 -10.89 10.33
CA VAL A 50 -5.43 -10.95 10.80
C VAL A 50 -5.45 -10.64 12.29
N PHE A 51 -4.88 -11.51 13.09
CA PHE A 51 -4.91 -11.38 14.53
C PHE A 51 -3.51 -11.03 15.04
N GLY A 52 -3.43 -9.99 15.82
CA GLY A 52 -2.17 -9.52 16.40
C GLY A 52 -1.69 -8.25 15.73
N GLN A 53 -1.43 -7.25 16.54
CA GLN A 53 -1.00 -5.95 16.03
C GLN A 53 0.28 -6.07 15.22
N ASP A 54 1.22 -6.89 15.69
CA ASP A 54 2.48 -7.04 14.99
C ASP A 54 2.27 -7.61 13.59
N LYS A 55 1.38 -8.59 13.47
CA LYS A 55 1.10 -9.18 12.16
C LYS A 55 0.39 -8.21 11.26
N ILE A 56 -0.55 -7.44 11.79
CA ILE A 56 -1.26 -6.45 11.01
C ILE A 56 -0.26 -5.44 10.45
N GLN A 57 0.67 -5.00 11.27
CA GLN A 57 1.66 -4.04 10.82
C GLN A 57 2.67 -4.66 9.87
N GLN A 58 3.06 -5.88 10.12
CA GLN A 58 4.03 -6.55 9.27
C GLN A 58 3.44 -6.84 7.90
N MET A 59 2.21 -7.29 7.85
CA MET A 59 1.56 -7.57 6.60
C MET A 59 1.16 -6.31 5.86
N ASN A 60 0.81 -5.26 6.60
CA ASN A 60 0.50 -3.93 6.05
C ASN A 60 -0.34 -4.02 4.78
N ILE A 61 -1.46 -4.67 4.87
CA ILE A 61 -2.33 -4.92 3.73
C ILE A 61 -3.08 -3.65 3.37
N GLN A 62 -3.02 -3.27 2.13
CA GLN A 62 -3.65 -2.04 1.67
C GLN A 62 -4.81 -2.32 0.73
N MET A 63 -5.76 -1.38 0.71
CA MET A 63 -6.88 -1.51 -0.19
C MET A 63 -6.40 -1.40 -1.63
N GLY A 64 -6.91 -2.24 -2.49
CA GLY A 64 -6.52 -2.26 -3.90
C GLY A 64 -5.31 -3.11 -4.20
N GLU A 65 -4.64 -3.63 -3.18
CA GLU A 65 -3.44 -4.40 -3.37
C GLU A 65 -3.77 -5.82 -3.81
N TYR A 66 -2.94 -6.42 -4.65
CA TYR A 66 -3.12 -7.80 -5.06
C TYR A 66 -2.17 -8.67 -4.24
N ILE A 67 -2.73 -9.61 -3.53
CA ILE A 67 -1.96 -10.45 -2.64
C ILE A 67 -2.37 -11.91 -2.73
N SER A 68 -1.52 -12.77 -2.25
CA SER A 68 -1.85 -14.18 -2.02
C SER A 68 -1.91 -14.40 -0.52
N ALA A 69 -3.09 -14.64 -0.02
CA ALA A 69 -3.32 -14.79 1.41
C ALA A 69 -3.35 -16.26 1.79
N HIS A 70 -2.55 -16.62 2.77
CA HIS A 70 -2.50 -17.96 3.32
C HIS A 70 -3.47 -18.02 4.49
N LEU A 71 -4.53 -18.77 4.32
CA LEU A 71 -5.66 -18.75 5.23
C LEU A 71 -5.80 -20.06 5.99
N ASN A 72 -6.32 -19.94 7.18
CA ASN A 72 -6.68 -21.07 8.00
C ASN A 72 -8.16 -20.93 8.33
N ILE A 73 -8.93 -21.96 8.10
CA ILE A 73 -10.34 -21.93 8.37
C ILE A 73 -10.63 -22.82 9.55
N ASP A 74 -11.26 -22.24 10.55
CA ASP A 74 -11.64 -22.96 11.76
C ASP A 74 -13.14 -22.81 11.95
N CYS A 75 -13.76 -23.83 12.46
CA CYS A 75 -15.20 -23.81 12.70
C CYS A 75 -15.46 -23.94 14.17
N ARG A 76 -16.21 -23.03 14.70
CA ARG A 76 -16.53 -23.04 16.13
C ARG A 76 -18.02 -23.09 16.34
N GLN A 77 -18.42 -23.81 17.34
CA GLN A 77 -19.81 -23.88 17.71
C GLN A 77 -20.14 -22.73 18.64
N GLY A 78 -21.15 -21.97 18.29
CA GLY A 78 -21.65 -20.90 19.12
C GLY A 78 -23.04 -21.22 19.58
N GLN A 79 -23.68 -20.26 20.22
CA GLN A 79 -25.01 -20.49 20.76
C GLN A 79 -26.06 -20.65 19.68
N LYS A 80 -25.87 -20.05 18.53
CA LYS A 80 -26.84 -20.09 17.47
C LYS A 80 -26.43 -20.98 16.32
N GLY A 81 -25.39 -21.74 16.44
CA GLY A 81 -24.93 -22.62 15.37
C GLY A 81 -23.44 -22.61 15.22
N TYR A 82 -22.98 -23.02 14.06
CA TYR A 82 -21.56 -23.09 13.79
C TYR A 82 -21.13 -21.87 12.98
N PHE A 83 -19.98 -21.33 13.31
CA PHE A 83 -19.44 -20.17 12.63
C PHE A 83 -18.04 -20.46 12.15
N ASN A 84 -17.75 -20.07 10.94
CA ASN A 84 -16.42 -20.21 10.40
C ASN A 84 -15.59 -18.98 10.70
N SER A 85 -14.36 -19.21 11.09
CA SER A 85 -13.39 -18.16 11.32
C SER A 85 -12.29 -18.36 10.31
N ILE A 86 -12.00 -17.34 9.56
CA ILE A 86 -10.98 -17.42 8.53
C ILE A 86 -9.88 -16.48 8.96
N ASP A 87 -8.74 -17.03 9.31
CA ASP A 87 -7.63 -16.24 9.80
C ASP A 87 -6.46 -16.32 8.81
N CYS A 88 -5.85 -15.19 8.54
CA CYS A 88 -4.71 -15.13 7.66
C CYS A 88 -3.44 -15.13 8.49
N TRP A 89 -2.52 -16.01 8.17
CA TRP A 89 -1.27 -16.11 8.90
C TRP A 89 -0.06 -15.67 8.07
N LYS A 90 -0.22 -15.52 6.76
CA LYS A 90 0.86 -15.08 5.90
C LYS A 90 0.30 -14.43 4.65
N VAL A 91 0.99 -13.47 4.13
CA VAL A 91 0.63 -12.79 2.88
C VAL A 91 1.85 -12.77 1.99
N GLU A 92 1.67 -13.11 0.74
CA GLU A 92 2.71 -13.01 -0.26
C GLU A 92 2.27 -12.04 -1.33
N ARG A 93 3.21 -11.33 -1.89
CA ARG A 93 2.96 -10.39 -2.95
C ARG A 93 3.77 -10.81 -4.16
N GLU A 94 3.08 -11.04 -5.24
CA GLU A 94 3.77 -11.45 -6.42
C GLU A 94 4.61 -10.31 -6.92
N GLY A 95 5.80 -10.62 -7.24
CA GLY A 95 6.65 -9.58 -7.76
C GLY A 95 7.40 -8.77 -6.77
N GLN A 96 7.08 -8.93 -5.49
CA GLN A 96 7.78 -8.18 -4.53
C GLN A 96 8.86 -8.92 -3.87
N GLN A 97 9.14 -10.10 -4.29
CA GLN A 97 10.07 -10.81 -3.61
C GLN A 97 11.35 -10.21 -3.76
N GLN A 98 11.64 -9.54 -4.77
CA GLN A 98 12.83 -9.00 -4.86
C GLN A 98 12.98 -7.79 -4.32
N VAL A 99 12.08 -7.24 -3.91
CA VAL A 99 12.15 -6.02 -3.39
C VAL A 99 13.00 -5.88 -2.35
N GLN A 100 13.42 -6.87 -1.81
CA GLN A 100 14.15 -6.74 -0.76
C GLN A 100 15.34 -6.14 -1.01
N GLN A 101 15.77 -5.97 -1.94
CA GLN A 101 16.89 -5.47 -2.13
C GLN A 101 16.93 -4.21 -2.20
N PRO A 102 16.67 -3.66 -1.89
CA PRO A 102 16.54 -2.45 -1.99
C PRO A 102 17.58 -1.71 -1.69
N GLN A 103 17.89 -1.53 -1.46
CA GLN A 103 18.59 -0.91 -0.97
C GLN A 103 19.35 -0.44 -1.68
N TYR A 104 19.51 -0.38 -2.09
CA TYR A 104 20.20 -0.07 -2.63
C TYR A 104 20.20 0.94 -3.20
N GLN A 105 19.89 1.06 -3.28
CA GLN A 105 19.83 1.78 -3.73
C GLN A 105 20.31 2.72 -3.54
N GLN A 106 20.60 2.92 -3.25
CA GLN A 106 20.96 3.73 -2.99
C GLN A 106 21.76 4.27 -3.54
N GLN A 107 21.93 4.33 -3.82
CA GLN A 107 22.54 4.80 -4.16
C GLN A 107 23.08 5.33 -4.74
N PRO A 108 23.16 5.49 -4.69
CA PRO A 108 23.84 5.94 -5.02
C PRO A 108 24.14 6.51 -6.02
N ALA A 109 23.89 6.47 -6.38
CA ALA A 109 23.95 6.79 -7.30
C ALA A 109 24.44 7.91 -7.55
N GLN A 110 24.58 8.37 -7.23
CA GLN A 110 24.81 9.33 -7.24
C GLN A 110 25.83 9.54 -7.76
N GLN A 111 26.07 9.20 -8.06
CA GLN A 111 26.85 9.30 -8.35
C GLN A 111 27.43 9.74 -8.99
N GLN A 112 27.60 9.94 -9.21
CA GLN A 112 28.37 10.14 -9.56
C GLN A 112 28.65 10.40 -10.86
N PHE A 113 28.22 11.24 -11.35
CA PHE A 113 28.66 11.66 -12.49
C PHE A 113 29.97 12.16 -12.37
N PRO A 114 30.85 11.77 -13.13
CA PRO A 114 32.14 12.36 -13.05
C PRO A 114 31.99 13.79 -13.36
N PRO A 115 32.66 14.59 -12.71
CA PRO A 115 32.48 15.97 -12.92
C PRO A 115 32.82 16.26 -14.34
N GLN A 116 32.04 16.98 -14.97
CA GLN A 116 32.29 17.29 -16.25
C GLN A 116 33.32 18.35 -16.30
N VAL A 117 34.31 18.26 -17.11
CA VAL A 117 35.28 19.28 -17.21
C VAL A 117 35.22 19.81 -18.60
N ASN A 118 35.53 21.05 -18.78
CA ASN A 118 35.55 21.63 -20.10
C ASN A 118 36.83 21.18 -20.82
N ALA A 119 37.01 21.65 -21.99
CA ALA A 119 38.14 21.19 -22.75
C ALA A 119 39.46 21.57 -22.12
N GLN A 120 39.46 22.52 -21.24
CA GLN A 120 40.67 22.90 -20.58
C GLN A 120 40.89 22.15 -19.33
N GLY A 121 40.08 21.21 -19.01
CA GLY A 121 40.22 20.45 -17.77
C GLY A 121 39.66 21.08 -16.58
N GLN A 122 38.94 22.14 -16.67
CA GLN A 122 38.37 22.76 -15.53
C GLN A 122 36.96 22.24 -15.33
N PRO A 123 36.56 22.14 -14.14
CA PRO A 123 35.22 21.65 -13.91
C PRO A 123 34.22 22.62 -14.47
N VAL A 124 33.31 22.12 -15.19
CA VAL A 124 32.32 22.93 -15.73
C VAL A 124 31.28 23.13 -14.72
N GLN A 125 31.00 24.32 -14.39
CA GLN A 125 30.00 24.50 -13.48
C GLN A 125 28.75 24.37 -14.13
N GLN A 126 28.10 23.40 -14.05
CA GLN A 126 26.88 23.30 -14.52
C GLN A 126 25.96 24.10 -13.87
N PRO A 127 25.12 24.81 -14.40
CA PRO A 127 24.11 25.48 -13.75
C PRO A 127 23.30 24.51 -13.04
N ALA A 128 23.03 24.80 -11.89
CA ALA A 128 22.21 23.96 -11.13
C ALA A 128 20.99 23.75 -11.85
N PRO A 129 20.54 22.61 -11.82
CA PRO A 129 19.35 22.34 -12.51
C PRO A 129 18.28 23.18 -11.99
N GLY A 130 18.20 23.43 -10.86
CA GLY A 130 17.17 24.21 -10.40
C GLY A 130 17.34 25.57 -10.77
N ALA A 131 18.46 25.94 -11.22
CA ALA A 131 18.60 27.27 -11.55
C ALA A 131 18.02 27.56 -12.84
N ALA A 132 17.46 26.66 -13.44
CA ALA A 132 16.85 26.94 -14.62
C ALA A 132 15.85 27.98 -14.39
N PRO A 133 15.91 29.02 -14.97
CA PRO A 133 14.96 29.98 -14.71
C PRO A 133 13.69 29.57 -15.22
N PHE A 134 12.82 29.48 -14.40
CA PHE A 134 11.57 29.19 -14.82
C PHE A 134 11.13 30.35 -15.58
N PRO A 135 10.53 30.19 -16.59
CA PRO A 135 9.91 31.26 -17.23
C PRO A 135 9.03 31.88 -16.28
N PRO A 136 9.01 33.03 -16.24
CA PRO A 136 8.17 33.66 -15.34
C PRO A 136 6.84 33.31 -15.69
N GLN A 137 6.20 32.97 -14.76
CA GLN A 137 5.00 32.68 -14.96
C GLN A 137 4.30 33.80 -15.34
N GLN A 138 3.81 33.94 -16.33
CA GLN A 138 3.01 34.92 -16.60
C GLN A 138 1.96 35.05 -15.78
N PRO A 139 1.70 35.91 -15.18
CA PRO A 139 0.60 36.11 -14.37
C PRO A 139 -0.50 35.93 -15.20
N ALA A 140 -1.09 35.20 -14.86
CA ALA A 140 -2.18 34.93 -15.47
C ALA A 140 -2.92 36.03 -15.58
N GLN A 141 -3.00 36.49 -16.38
CA GLN A 141 -3.67 37.43 -16.52
C GLN A 141 -4.82 37.35 -16.24
N GLN A 142 -5.06 37.53 -15.67
CA GLN A 142 -6.09 37.51 -15.27
C GLN A 142 -6.99 38.10 -15.90
N GLN A 143 -7.27 37.90 -16.38
CA GLN A 143 -8.13 38.21 -16.88
C GLN A 143 -9.11 38.59 -16.42
N GLN A 144 -9.25 39.13 -16.27
CA GLN A 144 -10.00 39.59 -15.89
C GLN A 144 -11.17 39.43 -16.18
N ALA A 145 -11.45 39.16 -15.93
CA ALA A 145 -12.47 38.83 -15.96
C ALA A 145 -13.43 39.71 -16.11
N GLN A 146 -13.54 40.21 -16.48
CA GLN A 146 -14.31 40.81 -16.60
C GLN A 146 -15.40 40.73 -16.58
N ASP A 147 -15.59 40.75 -16.46
CA ASP A 147 -16.39 40.94 -16.41
C ASP A 147 -17.40 40.61 -16.16
N GLY A 148 -17.47 40.40 -15.74
CA GLY A 148 -18.46 40.01 -15.17
C GLY A 148 -19.71 40.36 -15.56
N LYS A 149 -19.85 40.57 -16.45
CA LYS A 149 -21.00 40.84 -16.77
C LYS A 149 -21.69 39.70 -16.92
N LEU A 150 -22.01 39.04 -15.98
CA LEU A 150 -22.83 38.03 -16.04
C LEU A 150 -23.97 38.44 -16.65
N PRO A 151 -24.32 37.85 -17.50
CA PRO A 151 -25.46 38.23 -18.16
C PRO A 151 -26.61 37.87 -17.48
N PHE A 152 -26.77 37.78 -16.46
CA PHE A 152 -28.01 37.59 -15.86
C PHE A 152 -27.97 38.23 -14.59
#